data_1a47109aeeeca0f358a70b04d555b3fa
#
_entry.id   1a47109aeeeca0f358a70b04d555b3fa
#
_cell.length_a   1.000
_cell.length_b   1.000
_cell.length_c   1.000
_cell.angle_alpha   90.00
_cell.angle_beta   90.00
_cell.angle_gamma   90.00
#
_symmetry.space_group_name_H-M   'P 1'
#
loop_
_entity.id
_entity.type
_entity.pdbx_description
1 polymer ?
#
loop_
_entity_poly.entity_id
_entity_poly.type
_entity_poly.pdbx_seq_one_letter_code
_entity_poly.pdbx_strand_id
1 'polypeptide(L)'
;MSTARIRPISVDDAGEVLTLQRAAFVQEALIYNAVDMPPLTQTLDEVRAELEENLGCVALDGERMVGCVRARVDGDLLLVGRIAIAPDQQGSGLGTSLLTAVEERGREAGATTAELFTGSLSEANIRLYEREGYVESERVPGDDGTDQVFLRKQL
;
A
#
# COMPACT_ATOMS: atom_id res chain seq x y z
N MET A 1 -1.53 13.85 14.76
CA MET A 1 -1.84 14.29 13.39
C MET A 1 -0.55 14.36 12.59
N SER A 2 -0.57 13.83 11.38
CA SER A 2 0.62 13.84 10.54
C SER A 2 0.87 15.22 9.94
N THR A 3 2.13 15.65 9.92
CA THR A 3 2.56 16.86 9.22
C THR A 3 3.26 16.53 7.90
N ALA A 4 3.24 15.26 7.49
CA ALA A 4 3.90 14.82 6.28
C ALA A 4 3.25 15.42 5.03
N ARG A 5 4.09 15.79 4.07
CA ARG A 5 3.65 16.26 2.77
C ARG A 5 3.52 15.07 1.83
N ILE A 6 2.42 15.01 1.09
CA ILE A 6 2.19 13.94 0.12
C ILE A 6 2.37 14.48 -1.30
N ARG A 7 3.08 13.72 -2.12
CA ARG A 7 3.26 14.02 -3.54
C ARG A 7 3.22 12.74 -4.38
N PRO A 8 3.06 12.87 -5.70
CA PRO A 8 3.16 11.70 -6.59
C PRO A 8 4.52 11.02 -6.49
N ILE A 9 4.51 9.69 -6.61
CA ILE A 9 5.72 8.87 -6.64
C ILE A 9 6.43 9.03 -8.00
N SER A 10 7.74 8.89 -8.01
CA SER A 10 8.52 8.87 -9.25
C SER A 10 9.55 7.75 -9.21
N VAL A 11 10.14 7.44 -10.37
CA VAL A 11 11.17 6.41 -10.49
C VAL A 11 12.36 6.71 -9.59
N ASP A 12 12.68 7.99 -9.40
CA ASP A 12 13.79 8.40 -8.55
C ASP A 12 13.57 8.05 -7.07
N ASP A 13 12.35 7.75 -6.69
CA ASP A 13 12.01 7.35 -5.32
C ASP A 13 12.32 5.87 -5.03
N ALA A 14 12.68 5.08 -6.05
CA ALA A 14 12.73 3.62 -5.94
C ALA A 14 13.62 3.12 -4.79
N GLY A 15 14.77 3.73 -4.58
CA GLY A 15 15.69 3.32 -3.52
C GLY A 15 15.08 3.50 -2.12
N GLU A 16 14.52 4.66 -1.86
CA GLU A 16 13.88 4.94 -0.57
C GLU A 16 12.60 4.12 -0.39
N VAL A 17 11.83 3.94 -1.46
CA VAL A 17 10.62 3.11 -1.44
C VAL A 17 10.97 1.68 -1.04
N LEU A 18 12.00 1.09 -1.65
CA LEU A 18 12.42 -0.26 -1.32
C LEU A 18 12.88 -0.38 0.15
N THR A 19 13.68 0.56 0.62
CA THR A 19 14.15 0.60 2.01
C THR A 19 12.98 0.69 2.98
N LEU A 20 12.06 1.61 2.73
CA LEU A 20 10.87 1.79 3.56
C LEU A 20 9.96 0.55 3.53
N GLN A 21 9.75 0.00 2.35
CA GLN A 21 8.94 -1.20 2.16
C GLN A 21 9.45 -2.37 2.99
N ARG A 22 10.76 -2.62 2.92
CA ARG A 22 11.38 -3.70 3.69
C ARG A 22 11.22 -3.48 5.20
N ALA A 23 11.47 -2.27 5.69
CA ALA A 23 11.32 -1.96 7.10
C ALA A 23 9.86 -2.12 7.56
N ALA A 24 8.91 -1.62 6.78
CA ALA A 24 7.49 -1.63 7.14
C ALA A 24 6.89 -3.05 7.13
N PHE A 25 7.31 -3.90 6.19
CA PHE A 25 6.73 -5.24 6.04
C PHE A 25 7.36 -6.32 6.92
N VAL A 26 8.38 -6.00 7.72
CA VAL A 26 8.93 -6.95 8.70
C VAL A 26 7.83 -7.40 9.68
N GLN A 27 6.98 -6.48 10.12
CA GLN A 27 5.90 -6.81 11.06
C GLN A 27 4.93 -7.82 10.45
N GLU A 28 4.55 -7.63 9.18
CA GLU A 28 3.69 -8.58 8.47
C GLU A 28 4.39 -9.94 8.34
N ALA A 29 5.68 -9.95 8.00
CA ALA A 29 6.46 -11.17 7.90
C ALA A 29 6.45 -11.96 9.20
N LEU A 30 6.51 -11.29 10.35
CA LEU A 30 6.44 -11.93 11.66
C LEU A 30 5.06 -12.53 11.93
N ILE A 31 3.99 -11.85 11.53
CA ILE A 31 2.61 -12.34 11.69
C ILE A 31 2.41 -13.65 10.93
N TYR A 32 2.91 -13.72 9.69
CA TYR A 32 2.71 -14.89 8.83
C TYR A 32 3.86 -15.89 8.85
N ASN A 33 4.90 -15.62 9.63
CA ASN A 33 6.12 -16.44 9.66
C ASN A 33 6.67 -16.67 8.25
N ALA A 34 6.75 -15.58 7.46
CA ALA A 34 7.11 -15.62 6.04
C ALA A 34 8.19 -14.59 5.74
N VAL A 35 9.44 -15.03 5.65
CA VAL A 35 10.59 -14.16 5.37
C VAL A 35 10.78 -13.88 3.88
N ASP A 36 10.07 -14.60 3.03
CA ASP A 36 10.18 -14.54 1.57
C ASP A 36 9.02 -13.82 0.89
N MET A 37 8.19 -13.12 1.65
CA MET A 37 7.06 -12.39 1.06
C MET A 37 7.56 -11.30 0.10
N PRO A 38 6.83 -11.05 -1.00
CA PRO A 38 7.29 -10.17 -2.07
C PRO A 38 7.79 -8.78 -1.64
N PRO A 39 7.15 -8.08 -0.69
CA PRO A 39 7.68 -6.78 -0.26
C PRO A 39 9.10 -6.83 0.31
N LEU A 40 9.53 -7.96 0.85
CA LEU A 40 10.87 -8.12 1.41
C LEU A 40 11.90 -8.55 0.39
N THR A 41 11.49 -9.30 -0.64
CA THR A 41 12.40 -9.91 -1.61
C THR A 41 12.48 -9.17 -2.95
N GLN A 42 11.57 -8.24 -3.18
CA GLN A 42 11.58 -7.42 -4.40
C GLN A 42 12.92 -6.70 -4.56
N THR A 43 13.45 -6.70 -5.77
CA THR A 43 14.73 -6.04 -6.06
C THR A 43 14.52 -4.56 -6.40
N LEU A 44 15.61 -3.79 -6.37
CA LEU A 44 15.56 -2.38 -6.76
C LEU A 44 15.10 -2.21 -8.21
N ASP A 45 15.60 -3.05 -9.12
CA ASP A 45 15.20 -2.99 -10.53
C ASP A 45 13.72 -3.29 -10.73
N GLU A 46 13.19 -4.25 -9.97
CA GLU A 46 11.75 -4.55 -9.99
C GLU A 46 10.92 -3.37 -9.49
N VAL A 47 11.34 -2.71 -8.43
CA VAL A 47 10.64 -1.52 -7.92
C VAL A 47 10.70 -0.40 -8.96
N ARG A 48 11.85 -0.15 -9.56
CA ARG A 48 11.96 0.86 -10.63
C ARG A 48 11.00 0.60 -11.77
N ALA A 49 10.92 -0.65 -12.23
CA ALA A 49 10.02 -1.04 -13.31
C ALA A 49 8.56 -0.77 -12.95
N GLU A 50 8.15 -1.10 -11.73
CA GLU A 50 6.79 -0.83 -11.26
C GLU A 50 6.50 0.68 -11.22
N LEU A 51 7.44 1.49 -10.74
CA LEU A 51 7.24 2.93 -10.65
C LEU A 51 7.15 3.62 -12.01
N GLU A 52 7.75 3.04 -13.04
CA GLU A 52 7.63 3.55 -14.41
C GLU A 52 6.23 3.38 -14.99
N GLU A 53 5.52 2.33 -14.60
CA GLU A 53 4.25 1.94 -15.20
C GLU A 53 3.03 2.26 -14.35
N ASN A 54 3.23 2.51 -13.04
CA ASN A 54 2.13 2.58 -12.10
C ASN A 54 2.00 3.97 -11.46
N LEU A 55 0.86 4.17 -10.81
CA LEU A 55 0.60 5.33 -9.99
C LEU A 55 1.13 5.11 -8.57
N GLY A 56 1.24 6.18 -7.83
CA GLY A 56 1.56 6.07 -6.42
C GLY A 56 1.79 7.42 -5.79
N CYS A 57 1.90 7.40 -4.46
CA CYS A 57 2.17 8.58 -3.67
C CYS A 57 3.21 8.27 -2.61
N VAL A 58 3.98 9.28 -2.24
CA VAL A 58 4.92 9.21 -1.12
C VAL A 58 4.57 10.30 -0.10
N ALA A 59 4.83 10.01 1.16
CA ALA A 59 4.67 10.95 2.26
C ALA A 59 6.06 11.30 2.80
N LEU A 60 6.35 12.59 2.89
CA LEU A 60 7.64 13.11 3.31
C LEU A 60 7.49 13.97 4.57
N ASP A 61 8.34 13.70 5.56
CA ASP A 61 8.52 14.55 6.73
C ASP A 61 9.88 15.23 6.55
N GLY A 62 9.85 16.48 6.06
CA GLY A 62 11.06 17.11 5.56
C GLY A 62 11.57 16.36 4.35
N GLU A 63 12.80 15.87 4.41
CA GLU A 63 13.42 15.07 3.35
C GLU A 63 13.25 13.56 3.56
N ARG A 64 12.73 13.16 4.71
CA ARG A 64 12.58 11.74 5.05
C ARG A 64 11.28 11.17 4.50
N MET A 65 11.37 10.09 3.73
CA MET A 65 10.19 9.36 3.30
C MET A 65 9.66 8.53 4.48
N VAL A 66 8.42 8.80 4.88
CA VAL A 66 7.79 8.13 6.03
C VAL A 66 6.62 7.24 5.62
N GLY A 67 6.21 7.31 4.36
CA GLY A 67 5.15 6.44 3.85
C GLY A 67 5.12 6.41 2.34
N CYS A 68 4.54 5.36 1.78
CA CYS A 68 4.31 5.25 0.34
C CYS A 68 3.17 4.30 0.06
N VAL A 69 2.60 4.42 -1.13
CA VAL A 69 1.54 3.55 -1.63
C VAL A 69 1.67 3.48 -3.15
N ARG A 70 1.41 2.31 -3.72
CA ARG A 70 1.38 2.13 -5.19
C ARG A 70 -0.01 1.70 -5.63
N ALA A 71 -0.32 2.00 -6.89
CA ALA A 71 -1.59 1.59 -7.49
C ALA A 71 -1.43 1.41 -8.98
N ARG A 72 -2.30 0.60 -9.56
CA ARG A 72 -2.36 0.32 -10.98
C ARG A 72 -3.80 0.42 -11.46
N VAL A 73 -4.02 1.07 -12.60
CA VAL A 73 -5.37 1.15 -13.19
C VAL A 73 -5.53 0.01 -14.18
N ASP A 74 -6.60 -0.76 -14.02
CA ASP A 74 -7.00 -1.83 -14.91
C ASP A 74 -8.46 -1.60 -15.29
N GLY A 75 -8.68 -1.00 -16.49
CA GLY A 75 -10.01 -0.55 -16.87
C GLY A 75 -10.50 0.57 -15.96
N ASP A 76 -11.62 0.34 -15.28
CA ASP A 76 -12.18 1.27 -14.32
C ASP A 76 -11.82 0.93 -12.86
N LEU A 77 -10.93 -0.06 -12.68
CA LEU A 77 -10.52 -0.55 -11.37
C LEU A 77 -9.15 -0.01 -10.99
N LEU A 78 -9.03 0.57 -9.81
CA LEU A 78 -7.77 0.97 -9.22
C LEU A 78 -7.30 -0.13 -8.26
N LEU A 79 -6.23 -0.80 -8.61
CA LEU A 79 -5.63 -1.83 -7.76
C LEU A 79 -4.57 -1.20 -6.87
N VAL A 80 -4.88 -1.09 -5.57
CA VAL A 80 -4.02 -0.43 -4.58
C VAL A 80 -3.17 -1.47 -3.86
N GLY A 81 -1.90 -1.18 -3.68
CA GLY A 81 -1.02 -2.10 -2.99
C GLY A 81 0.24 -1.46 -2.43
N ARG A 82 1.02 -2.25 -1.74
CA ARG A 82 2.31 -1.84 -1.18
C ARG A 82 2.22 -0.57 -0.31
N ILE A 83 1.18 -0.47 0.52
CA ILE A 83 1.11 0.60 1.52
C ILE A 83 2.18 0.31 2.57
N ALA A 84 3.09 1.23 2.75
CA ALA A 84 4.18 1.10 3.72
C ALA A 84 4.29 2.37 4.54
N ILE A 85 4.28 2.23 5.85
CA ILE A 85 4.44 3.34 6.80
C ILE A 85 5.67 3.05 7.65
N ALA A 86 6.55 4.04 7.81
CA ALA A 86 7.73 3.88 8.65
C ALA A 86 7.33 3.40 10.05
N PRO A 87 8.05 2.44 10.64
CA PRO A 87 7.65 1.86 11.93
C PRO A 87 7.44 2.87 13.06
N ASP A 88 8.18 3.98 13.06
CA ASP A 88 8.04 5.05 14.06
C ASP A 88 6.91 6.05 13.75
N GLN A 89 6.22 5.88 12.62
CA GLN A 89 5.15 6.78 12.17
C GLN A 89 3.78 6.08 12.14
N GLN A 90 3.69 4.84 12.57
CA GLN A 90 2.42 4.11 12.60
C GLN A 90 1.48 4.73 13.64
N GLY A 91 0.18 4.75 13.32
CA GLY A 91 -0.82 5.35 14.17
C GLY A 91 -0.92 6.87 14.03
N SER A 92 -0.23 7.49 13.07
CA SER A 92 -0.22 8.95 12.87
C SER A 92 -1.25 9.45 11.83
N GLY A 93 -2.02 8.54 11.21
CA GLY A 93 -2.99 8.89 10.18
C GLY A 93 -2.41 8.90 8.76
N LEU A 94 -1.16 8.49 8.58
CA LEU A 94 -0.52 8.45 7.25
C LEU A 94 -1.20 7.47 6.31
N GLY A 95 -1.65 6.32 6.80
CA GLY A 95 -2.35 5.34 5.98
C GLY A 95 -3.60 5.93 5.34
N THR A 96 -4.41 6.64 6.12
CA THR A 96 -5.59 7.35 5.65
C THR A 96 -5.22 8.39 4.59
N SER A 97 -4.21 9.21 4.86
CA SER A 97 -3.77 10.27 3.96
C SER A 97 -3.27 9.72 2.63
N LEU A 98 -2.49 8.63 2.66
CA LEU A 98 -1.97 7.98 1.46
C LEU A 98 -3.09 7.34 0.64
N LEU A 99 -4.04 6.67 1.28
CA LEU A 99 -5.18 6.09 0.59
C LEU A 99 -6.00 7.18 -0.10
N THR A 100 -6.31 8.26 0.59
CA THR A 100 -7.05 9.40 0.02
C THR A 100 -6.33 9.96 -1.20
N ALA A 101 -5.02 10.15 -1.11
CA ALA A 101 -4.23 10.70 -2.20
C ALA A 101 -4.18 9.79 -3.43
N VAL A 102 -3.97 8.48 -3.24
CA VAL A 102 -3.89 7.55 -4.36
C VAL A 102 -5.27 7.31 -4.99
N GLU A 103 -6.33 7.33 -4.20
CA GLU A 103 -7.71 7.24 -4.70
C GLU A 103 -8.03 8.42 -5.62
N GLU A 104 -7.61 9.63 -5.24
CA GLU A 104 -7.81 10.81 -6.07
C GLU A 104 -7.07 10.69 -7.39
N ARG A 105 -5.85 10.20 -7.37
CA ARG A 105 -5.10 9.94 -8.61
C ARG A 105 -5.79 8.89 -9.47
N GLY A 106 -6.37 7.89 -8.84
CA GLY A 106 -7.15 6.87 -9.54
C GLY A 106 -8.37 7.46 -10.24
N ARG A 107 -9.10 8.35 -9.55
CA ARG A 107 -10.26 9.06 -10.16
C ARG A 107 -9.82 9.87 -11.37
N GLU A 108 -8.73 10.61 -11.26
CA GLU A 108 -8.17 11.39 -12.36
C GLU A 108 -7.80 10.53 -13.55
N ALA A 109 -7.41 9.28 -13.31
CA ALA A 109 -7.06 8.32 -14.35
C ALA A 109 -8.28 7.54 -14.88
N GLY A 110 -9.49 7.82 -14.38
CA GLY A 110 -10.73 7.20 -14.86
C GLY A 110 -11.23 6.02 -14.06
N ALA A 111 -10.59 5.70 -12.93
CA ALA A 111 -11.05 4.60 -12.09
C ALA A 111 -12.32 4.99 -11.32
N THR A 112 -13.23 4.06 -11.17
CA THR A 112 -14.50 4.25 -10.45
C THR A 112 -14.61 3.35 -9.22
N THR A 113 -13.76 2.35 -9.11
CA THR A 113 -13.71 1.41 -7.98
C THR A 113 -12.25 1.18 -7.59
N ALA A 114 -11.97 1.19 -6.29
CA ALA A 114 -10.67 0.78 -5.77
C ALA A 114 -10.77 -0.61 -5.18
N GLU A 115 -9.74 -1.41 -5.38
CA GLU A 115 -9.61 -2.75 -4.78
C GLU A 115 -8.23 -2.88 -4.14
N LEU A 116 -8.19 -3.52 -2.99
CA LEU A 116 -6.95 -3.93 -2.34
C LEU A 116 -7.16 -5.28 -1.67
N PHE A 117 -6.07 -5.92 -1.29
CA PHE A 117 -6.16 -7.15 -0.52
C PHE A 117 -5.11 -7.16 0.60
N THR A 118 -5.39 -7.97 1.62
CA THR A 118 -4.47 -8.20 2.73
C THR A 118 -4.71 -9.62 3.26
N GLY A 119 -3.80 -10.10 4.08
CA GLY A 119 -3.98 -11.39 4.73
C GLY A 119 -4.99 -11.33 5.86
N SER A 120 -5.68 -12.44 6.11
CA SER A 120 -6.73 -12.53 7.13
C SER A 120 -6.23 -12.29 8.57
N LEU A 121 -4.92 -12.44 8.81
CA LEU A 121 -4.32 -12.17 10.13
C LEU A 121 -3.87 -10.72 10.29
N SER A 122 -3.93 -9.91 9.24
CA SER A 122 -3.54 -8.50 9.26
C SER A 122 -4.68 -7.62 9.77
N GLU A 123 -5.05 -7.80 11.02
CA GLU A 123 -6.23 -7.16 11.62
C GLU A 123 -6.17 -5.63 11.58
N ALA A 124 -4.99 -5.06 11.82
CA ALA A 124 -4.81 -3.60 11.79
C ALA A 124 -5.05 -3.04 10.40
N ASN A 125 -4.59 -3.74 9.36
CA ASN A 125 -4.81 -3.33 7.97
C ASN A 125 -6.29 -3.40 7.61
N ILE A 126 -6.95 -4.50 7.97
CA ILE A 126 -8.39 -4.67 7.70
C ILE A 126 -9.18 -3.55 8.37
N ARG A 127 -8.88 -3.22 9.63
CA ARG A 127 -9.56 -2.13 10.34
C ARG A 127 -9.33 -0.78 9.66
N LEU A 128 -8.10 -0.52 9.19
CA LEU A 128 -7.80 0.72 8.46
C LEU A 128 -8.67 0.81 7.20
N TYR A 129 -8.68 -0.24 6.39
CA TYR A 129 -9.41 -0.23 5.13
C TYR A 129 -10.91 -0.09 5.33
N GLU A 130 -11.49 -0.82 6.29
CA GLU A 130 -12.91 -0.72 6.61
C GLU A 130 -13.27 0.69 7.10
N ARG A 131 -12.42 1.29 7.92
CA ARG A 131 -12.62 2.65 8.40
C ARG A 131 -12.59 3.67 7.25
N GLU A 132 -11.82 3.38 6.20
CA GLU A 132 -11.73 4.24 5.02
C GLU A 132 -12.78 3.93 3.96
N GLY A 133 -13.75 3.09 4.26
CA GLY A 133 -14.89 2.83 3.39
C GLY A 133 -14.78 1.59 2.53
N TYR A 134 -13.73 0.79 2.67
CA TYR A 134 -13.61 -0.47 1.95
C TYR A 134 -14.47 -1.54 2.59
N VAL A 135 -15.08 -2.39 1.75
CA VAL A 135 -15.95 -3.48 2.18
C VAL A 135 -15.38 -4.78 1.62
N GLU A 136 -15.34 -5.82 2.43
CA GLU A 136 -14.88 -7.14 1.99
C GLU A 136 -15.73 -7.63 0.83
N SER A 137 -15.09 -8.03 -0.27
CA SER A 137 -15.74 -8.51 -1.48
C SER A 137 -15.51 -10.00 -1.72
N GLU A 138 -14.37 -10.53 -1.28
CA GLU A 138 -13.99 -11.92 -1.54
C GLU A 138 -12.93 -12.39 -0.55
N ARG A 139 -12.92 -13.71 -0.27
CA ARG A 139 -11.82 -14.36 0.44
C ARG A 139 -11.31 -15.52 -0.39
N VAL A 140 -9.99 -15.62 -0.51
CA VAL A 140 -9.33 -16.69 -1.24
C VAL A 140 -8.45 -17.47 -0.27
N PRO A 141 -8.70 -18.77 -0.04
CA PRO A 141 -7.86 -19.57 0.85
C PRO A 141 -6.43 -19.64 0.35
N GLY A 142 -5.48 -19.51 1.28
CA GLY A 142 -4.05 -19.68 0.98
C GLY A 142 -3.54 -21.04 1.43
N ASP A 143 -2.34 -21.39 1.00
CA ASP A 143 -1.71 -22.67 1.32
C ASP A 143 -1.23 -22.75 2.79
N ASP A 144 -1.07 -21.62 3.44
CA ASP A 144 -0.56 -21.50 4.79
C ASP A 144 -1.65 -21.56 5.89
N GLY A 145 -2.90 -21.82 5.49
CA GLY A 145 -4.04 -21.86 6.41
C GLY A 145 -4.64 -20.48 6.70
N THR A 146 -4.11 -19.42 6.09
CA THR A 146 -4.69 -18.08 6.17
C THR A 146 -5.34 -17.73 4.84
N ASP A 147 -6.23 -16.74 4.84
CA ASP A 147 -6.93 -16.31 3.63
C ASP A 147 -6.37 -14.98 3.11
N GLN A 148 -6.52 -14.75 1.82
CA GLN A 148 -6.42 -13.40 1.25
C GLN A 148 -7.79 -12.77 1.28
N VAL A 149 -7.90 -11.59 1.87
CA VAL A 149 -9.15 -10.83 2.00
C VAL A 149 -9.10 -9.67 1.00
N PHE A 150 -10.03 -9.67 0.06
CA PHE A 150 -10.17 -8.60 -0.93
C PHE A 150 -11.24 -7.63 -0.48
N LEU A 151 -10.96 -6.34 -0.59
CA LEU A 151 -11.88 -5.28 -0.20
C LEU A 151 -12.01 -4.28 -1.34
N ARG A 152 -13.20 -3.71 -1.49
CA ARG A 152 -13.51 -2.73 -2.55
C ARG A 152 -14.19 -1.49 -1.98
N LYS A 153 -14.00 -0.39 -2.70
CA LYS A 153 -14.60 0.90 -2.37
C LYS A 153 -15.00 1.61 -3.66
N GLN A 154 -16.20 2.19 -3.69
CA GLN A 154 -16.61 3.07 -4.78
C GLN A 154 -15.87 4.40 -4.66
N LEU A 155 -15.31 4.87 -5.74
CA LEU A 155 -14.57 6.13 -5.78
C LEU A 155 -15.44 7.31 -6.17
#